data_16cd7f4f3112cc994989d566ef17bb36
#
_entry.id   16cd7f4f3112cc994989d566ef17bb36
#
_cell.length_a   1.000
_cell.length_b   1.000
_cell.length_c   1.000
_cell.angle_alpha   90.00
_cell.angle_beta   90.00
_cell.angle_gamma   90.00
#
_symmetry.space_group_name_H-M   'P 1'
#
loop_
_entity.id
_entity.type
_entity.pdbx_description
1 polymer ?
#
loop_
_entity_poly.entity_id
_entity_poly.type
_entity_poly.pdbx_seq_one_letter_code
_entity_poly.pdbx_strand_id
1 'polypeptide(L)'
;VAKKMTTKQVGLYISYDAESLKDCELSMDIQTALDWYGREVPKPTNGTMNLSHHTAFSKEIMEAVERLFDKIVDARLLVRKITIAFMSIISDEDAKKRTEATQLDLFAPPVENAKITKVDETKDHQLQQAILSIKRKYGKNKLLKGRDLEEGATAVERNNQIGGHKA
;
A
#
# COMPACT_ATOMS: atom_id res chain seq x y z
N VAL A 1 17.22 -4.05 -13.51
CA VAL A 1 16.58 -2.89 -14.13
C VAL A 1 15.28 -2.69 -13.39
N ALA A 2 15.11 -1.54 -12.68
CA ALA A 2 13.84 -1.20 -12.03
C ALA A 2 12.80 -0.96 -13.14
N LYS A 3 11.76 -1.78 -13.18
CA LYS A 3 10.64 -1.56 -14.12
C LYS A 3 9.93 -0.29 -13.68
N LYS A 4 9.89 0.71 -14.55
CA LYS A 4 9.11 1.94 -14.34
C LYS A 4 7.64 1.61 -14.59
N MET A 5 6.93 1.26 -13.53
CA MET A 5 5.52 0.86 -13.56
C MET A 5 4.71 1.79 -12.67
N THR A 6 3.49 2.08 -13.10
CA THR A 6 2.50 2.87 -12.37
C THR A 6 1.23 2.07 -12.16
N THR A 7 0.49 2.39 -11.12
CA THR A 7 -0.81 1.77 -10.81
C THR A 7 -1.91 2.83 -10.75
N LYS A 8 -3.13 2.44 -11.04
CA LYS A 8 -4.33 3.29 -10.89
C LYS A 8 -5.31 2.73 -9.85
N GLN A 9 -5.06 1.54 -9.31
CA GLN A 9 -5.96 0.92 -8.36
C GLN A 9 -5.16 0.15 -7.32
N VAL A 10 -5.51 0.29 -6.05
CA VAL A 10 -4.97 -0.46 -4.93
C VAL A 10 -6.05 -1.36 -4.33
N GLY A 11 -5.66 -2.56 -3.97
CA GLY A 11 -6.49 -3.51 -3.23
C GLY A 11 -5.89 -3.82 -1.88
N LEU A 12 -6.73 -4.02 -0.90
CA LEU A 12 -6.34 -4.40 0.45
C LEU A 12 -7.11 -5.64 0.87
N TYR A 13 -6.40 -6.59 1.45
CA TYR A 13 -6.95 -7.79 2.05
C TYR A 13 -6.42 -7.89 3.48
N ILE A 14 -7.32 -7.99 4.45
CA ILE A 14 -7.01 -8.07 5.88
C ILE A 14 -7.51 -9.41 6.40
N SER A 15 -6.62 -10.22 6.96
CA SER A 15 -7.00 -11.41 7.70
C SER A 15 -6.77 -11.19 9.19
N TYR A 16 -7.63 -11.79 9.99
CA TYR A 16 -7.66 -11.65 11.44
C TYR A 16 -7.16 -12.93 12.12
N ASP A 17 -6.74 -12.81 13.35
CA ASP A 17 -6.28 -13.94 14.15
C ASP A 17 -7.46 -14.69 14.78
N ALA A 18 -7.33 -16.01 14.89
CA ALA A 18 -8.31 -16.89 15.54
C ALA A 18 -8.48 -16.54 17.04
N GLU A 19 -7.47 -15.89 17.65
CA GLU A 19 -7.57 -15.44 19.04
C GLU A 19 -8.70 -14.44 19.28
N SER A 20 -9.08 -13.69 18.24
CA SER A 20 -10.23 -12.78 18.29
C SER A 20 -11.56 -13.48 18.60
N LEU A 21 -11.66 -14.80 18.37
CA LEU A 21 -12.86 -15.59 18.63
C LEU A 21 -12.92 -16.16 20.06
N LYS A 22 -11.87 -15.98 20.85
CA LYS A 22 -11.84 -16.45 22.26
C LYS A 22 -12.71 -15.58 23.18
N ASP A 23 -13.02 -14.37 22.77
CA ASP A 23 -13.94 -13.49 23.48
C ASP A 23 -15.37 -13.86 23.13
N CYS A 24 -16.10 -14.44 24.09
CA CYS A 24 -17.45 -14.98 23.90
C CYS A 24 -18.47 -13.91 23.47
N GLU A 25 -18.32 -12.66 23.92
CA GLU A 25 -19.23 -11.57 23.56
C GLU A 25 -19.01 -11.13 22.09
N LEU A 26 -17.76 -11.10 21.64
CA LEU A 26 -17.40 -10.76 20.26
C LEU A 26 -17.74 -11.88 19.28
N SER A 27 -17.61 -13.15 19.68
CA SER A 27 -17.77 -14.30 18.78
C SER A 27 -19.22 -14.47 18.23
N MET A 28 -20.25 -14.00 18.96
CA MET A 28 -21.64 -14.12 18.56
C MET A 28 -22.02 -13.20 17.38
N ASP A 29 -21.29 -12.13 17.15
CA ASP A 29 -21.62 -11.09 16.15
C ASP A 29 -20.66 -11.09 14.95
N ILE A 30 -19.65 -11.95 14.94
CA ILE A 30 -18.60 -11.99 13.92
C ILE A 30 -18.86 -13.14 12.94
N GLN A 31 -18.86 -12.79 11.65
CA GLN A 31 -18.85 -13.82 10.61
C GLN A 31 -17.52 -14.55 10.62
N THR A 32 -17.58 -15.89 10.63
CA THR A 32 -16.40 -16.74 10.60
C THR A 32 -16.22 -17.42 9.24
N ALA A 33 -15.00 -17.89 8.98
CA ALA A 33 -14.62 -18.68 7.82
C ALA A 33 -13.58 -19.72 8.23
N LEU A 34 -13.44 -20.79 7.46
CA LEU A 34 -12.36 -21.75 7.66
C LEU A 34 -11.10 -21.28 6.95
N ASP A 35 -9.97 -21.31 7.64
CA ASP A 35 -8.67 -21.10 7.02
C ASP A 35 -8.20 -22.34 6.24
N TRP A 36 -7.03 -22.24 5.57
CA TRP A 36 -6.44 -23.36 4.80
C TRP A 36 -6.20 -24.62 5.64
N TYR A 37 -6.05 -24.48 6.95
CA TYR A 37 -5.84 -25.60 7.89
C TYR A 37 -7.13 -26.13 8.51
N GLY A 38 -8.29 -25.62 8.06
CA GLY A 38 -9.61 -26.02 8.59
C GLY A 38 -9.93 -25.40 9.97
N ARG A 39 -9.19 -24.36 10.40
CA ARG A 39 -9.46 -23.68 11.66
C ARG A 39 -10.47 -22.56 11.43
N GLU A 40 -11.38 -22.39 12.37
CA GLU A 40 -12.31 -21.28 12.37
C GLU A 40 -11.57 -19.99 12.71
N VAL A 41 -11.70 -18.99 11.84
CA VAL A 41 -11.10 -17.66 11.97
C VAL A 41 -12.14 -16.60 11.61
N PRO A 42 -12.03 -15.35 12.10
CA PRO A 42 -12.88 -14.26 11.63
C PRO A 42 -12.75 -14.11 10.11
N LYS A 43 -13.88 -13.90 9.44
CA LYS A 43 -13.92 -13.73 7.99
C LYS A 43 -13.03 -12.58 7.56
N PRO A 44 -12.09 -12.80 6.62
CA PRO A 44 -11.23 -11.75 6.12
C PRO A 44 -12.03 -10.64 5.43
N THR A 45 -11.59 -9.41 5.57
CA THR A 45 -12.14 -8.27 4.85
C THR A 45 -11.25 -7.88 3.67
N ASN A 46 -11.87 -7.41 2.60
CA ASN A 46 -11.15 -6.93 1.43
C ASN A 46 -11.85 -5.71 0.82
N GLY A 47 -11.09 -4.93 0.08
CA GLY A 47 -11.62 -3.79 -0.64
C GLY A 47 -10.64 -3.30 -1.69
N THR A 48 -11.14 -2.43 -2.56
CA THR A 48 -10.33 -1.78 -3.59
C THR A 48 -10.62 -0.28 -3.62
N MET A 49 -9.63 0.50 -3.99
CA MET A 49 -9.75 1.95 -4.17
C MET A 49 -9.04 2.37 -5.46
N ASN A 50 -9.71 3.19 -6.25
CA ASN A 50 -9.13 3.81 -7.44
C ASN A 50 -8.36 5.06 -7.03
N LEU A 51 -7.20 5.25 -7.65
CA LEU A 51 -6.42 6.47 -7.59
C LEU A 51 -6.92 7.45 -8.67
N SER A 52 -6.72 8.74 -8.47
CA SER A 52 -7.11 9.78 -9.42
C SER A 52 -6.44 9.62 -10.78
N HIS A 53 -5.17 9.20 -10.78
CA HIS A 53 -4.35 8.98 -11.96
C HIS A 53 -3.42 7.77 -11.79
N HIS A 54 -2.72 7.40 -12.85
CA HIS A 54 -1.66 6.40 -12.76
C HIS A 54 -0.45 6.96 -12.03
N THR A 55 -0.08 6.37 -10.89
CA THR A 55 1.02 6.85 -10.05
C THR A 55 1.94 5.72 -9.59
N ALA A 56 3.19 6.05 -9.32
CA ALA A 56 4.16 5.24 -8.59
C ALA A 56 4.59 5.92 -7.27
N PHE A 57 3.93 7.02 -6.89
CA PHE A 57 4.28 7.77 -5.69
C PHE A 57 3.82 7.05 -4.44
N SER A 58 4.80 6.72 -3.59
CA SER A 58 4.53 5.99 -2.35
C SER A 58 3.58 6.74 -1.42
N LYS A 59 3.64 8.07 -1.39
CA LYS A 59 2.78 8.90 -0.53
C LYS A 59 1.31 8.76 -0.90
N GLU A 60 0.97 8.97 -2.19
CA GLU A 60 -0.40 8.85 -2.68
C GLU A 60 -0.96 7.43 -2.49
N ILE A 61 -0.11 6.42 -2.78
CA ILE A 61 -0.47 5.02 -2.59
C ILE A 61 -0.75 4.74 -1.11
N MET A 62 0.11 5.24 -0.20
CA MET A 62 -0.06 5.06 1.25
C MET A 62 -1.34 5.73 1.74
N GLU A 63 -1.60 6.98 1.34
CA GLU A 63 -2.84 7.68 1.71
C GLU A 63 -4.09 6.94 1.25
N ALA A 64 -4.07 6.38 0.03
CA ALA A 64 -5.18 5.58 -0.47
C ALA A 64 -5.35 4.26 0.31
N VAL A 65 -4.25 3.60 0.65
CA VAL A 65 -4.25 2.37 1.45
C VAL A 65 -4.75 2.65 2.88
N GLU A 66 -4.32 3.74 3.51
CA GLU A 66 -4.77 4.15 4.84
C GLU A 66 -6.27 4.42 4.86
N ARG A 67 -6.79 5.22 3.92
CA ARG A 67 -8.25 5.46 3.78
C ARG A 67 -9.04 4.17 3.54
N LEU A 68 -8.49 3.25 2.73
CA LEU A 68 -9.14 1.97 2.47
C LEU A 68 -9.11 1.09 3.72
N PHE A 69 -8.00 1.07 4.45
CA PHE A 69 -7.84 0.33 5.70
C PHE A 69 -8.88 0.79 6.72
N ASP A 70 -8.98 2.10 6.99
CA ASP A 70 -9.94 2.67 7.94
C ASP A 70 -11.40 2.33 7.58
N LYS A 71 -11.68 2.19 6.28
CA LYS A 71 -13.02 1.85 5.79
C LYS A 71 -13.39 0.39 5.98
N ILE A 72 -12.41 -0.55 5.90
CA ILE A 72 -12.71 -1.98 5.84
C ILE A 72 -12.23 -2.77 7.06
N VAL A 73 -11.37 -2.19 7.91
CA VAL A 73 -10.88 -2.86 9.11
C VAL A 73 -11.99 -2.95 10.16
N ASP A 74 -12.09 -4.12 10.81
CA ASP A 74 -12.83 -4.24 12.05
C ASP A 74 -11.83 -4.06 13.22
N ALA A 75 -11.92 -2.89 13.87
CA ALA A 75 -11.00 -2.53 14.96
C ALA A 75 -11.14 -3.39 16.23
N ARG A 76 -12.21 -4.20 16.33
CA ARG A 76 -12.43 -5.13 17.44
C ARG A 76 -11.56 -6.39 17.29
N LEU A 77 -11.07 -6.67 16.08
CA LEU A 77 -10.38 -7.92 15.74
C LEU A 77 -8.87 -7.73 15.68
N LEU A 78 -8.14 -8.73 16.13
CA LEU A 78 -6.68 -8.77 16.03
C LEU A 78 -6.26 -9.02 14.57
N VAL A 79 -5.64 -8.03 13.95
CA VAL A 79 -5.14 -8.12 12.57
C VAL A 79 -3.91 -9.05 12.54
N ARG A 80 -4.00 -10.14 11.78
CA ARG A 80 -2.92 -11.10 11.58
C ARG A 80 -2.04 -10.76 10.39
N LYS A 81 -2.67 -10.41 9.25
CA LYS A 81 -1.96 -10.17 8.00
C LYS A 81 -2.68 -9.14 7.16
N ILE A 82 -1.90 -8.22 6.62
CA ILE A 82 -2.34 -7.24 5.62
C ILE A 82 -1.63 -7.56 4.31
N THR A 83 -2.40 -7.69 3.22
CA THR A 83 -1.87 -7.86 1.87
C THR A 83 -2.32 -6.70 1.00
N ILE A 84 -1.36 -6.01 0.39
CA ILE A 84 -1.62 -4.93 -0.56
C ILE A 84 -1.40 -5.47 -1.96
N ALA A 85 -2.38 -5.25 -2.84
CA ALA A 85 -2.32 -5.59 -4.25
C ALA A 85 -2.37 -4.31 -5.10
N PHE A 86 -1.56 -4.27 -6.14
CA PHE A 86 -1.59 -3.20 -7.12
C PHE A 86 -2.25 -3.73 -8.40
N MET A 87 -3.24 -3.00 -8.89
CA MET A 87 -4.01 -3.37 -10.08
C MET A 87 -3.93 -2.25 -11.13
N SER A 88 -4.34 -2.55 -12.36
CA SER A 88 -4.24 -1.62 -13.48
C SER A 88 -2.82 -1.09 -13.67
N ILE A 89 -1.85 -2.01 -13.63
CA ILE A 89 -0.42 -1.69 -13.74
C ILE A 89 -0.08 -1.48 -15.21
N ILE A 90 0.50 -0.32 -15.52
CA ILE A 90 1.02 0.02 -16.87
C ILE A 90 2.43 0.58 -16.76
N SER A 91 3.13 0.68 -17.90
CA SER A 91 4.41 1.37 -17.95
C SER A 91 4.23 2.88 -17.73
N ASP A 92 5.26 3.55 -17.22
CA ASP A 92 5.28 5.00 -17.05
C ASP A 92 5.10 5.73 -18.41
N GLU A 93 5.62 5.14 -19.49
CA GLU A 93 5.47 5.67 -20.84
C GLU A 93 4.01 5.62 -21.35
N ASP A 94 3.33 4.50 -21.09
CA ASP A 94 1.92 4.34 -21.48
C ASP A 94 1.00 5.21 -20.60
N ALA A 95 1.36 5.41 -19.33
CA ALA A 95 0.65 6.32 -18.43
C ALA A 95 0.68 7.76 -18.97
N LYS A 96 1.85 8.23 -19.40
CA LYS A 96 2.02 9.56 -20.00
C LYS A 96 1.19 9.74 -21.26
N LYS A 97 1.22 8.77 -22.18
CA LYS A 97 0.41 8.80 -23.41
C LYS A 97 -1.10 8.88 -23.11
N ARG A 98 -1.56 8.16 -22.08
CA ARG A 98 -2.98 8.19 -21.69
C ARG A 98 -3.38 9.51 -21.06
N THR A 99 -2.49 10.17 -20.32
CA THR A 99 -2.75 11.49 -19.75
C THR A 99 -2.85 12.57 -20.83
N GLU A 100 -2.03 12.49 -21.87
CA GLU A 100 -2.09 13.40 -23.03
C GLU A 100 -3.36 13.22 -23.86
N ALA A 101 -3.93 12.01 -23.89
CA ALA A 101 -5.17 11.69 -24.60
C ALA A 101 -6.45 11.99 -23.79
N THR A 102 -6.34 12.52 -22.59
CA THR A 102 -7.52 12.92 -21.81
C THR A 102 -8.20 14.09 -22.47
N GLN A 103 -9.46 13.90 -22.90
CA GLN A 103 -10.28 14.92 -23.51
C GLN A 103 -10.29 16.17 -22.62
N LEU A 104 -9.82 17.28 -23.19
CA LEU A 104 -9.93 18.60 -22.55
C LEU A 104 -11.42 18.91 -22.39
N ASP A 105 -11.87 19.04 -21.16
CA ASP A 105 -13.22 19.54 -20.89
C ASP A 105 -13.23 21.01 -21.25
N LEU A 106 -13.96 21.34 -22.34
CA LEU A 106 -14.05 22.69 -22.91
C LEU A 106 -14.65 23.71 -21.92
N PHE A 107 -15.32 23.23 -20.89
CA PHE A 107 -16.02 24.04 -19.89
C PHE A 107 -15.37 24.00 -18.50
N ALA A 108 -14.27 23.27 -18.31
CA ALA A 108 -13.56 23.25 -17.06
C ALA A 108 -12.78 24.57 -16.87
N PRO A 109 -12.89 25.24 -15.69
CA PRO A 109 -12.10 26.42 -15.43
C PRO A 109 -10.61 26.06 -15.45
N PRO A 110 -9.71 26.98 -15.90
CA PRO A 110 -8.28 26.73 -15.95
C PRO A 110 -7.77 26.34 -14.55
N VAL A 111 -7.28 25.10 -14.44
CA VAL A 111 -6.80 24.55 -13.14
C VAL A 111 -5.42 25.16 -12.85
N GLU A 112 -5.39 26.31 -12.18
CA GLU A 112 -4.14 26.91 -11.69
C GLU A 112 -3.36 26.02 -10.72
N ASN A 113 -4.02 25.03 -10.10
CA ASN A 113 -3.42 24.11 -9.14
C ASN A 113 -2.54 22.99 -9.76
N ALA A 114 -2.55 22.83 -11.09
CA ALA A 114 -1.77 21.79 -11.77
C ALA A 114 -0.24 22.06 -11.74
N LYS A 115 0.21 23.28 -11.45
CA LYS A 115 1.64 23.62 -11.39
C LYS A 115 2.26 23.30 -10.03
N ILE A 116 1.51 23.46 -8.93
CA ILE A 116 2.02 23.24 -7.57
C ILE A 116 2.19 21.74 -7.31
N THR A 117 1.23 20.93 -7.73
CA THR A 117 1.30 19.46 -7.62
C THR A 117 2.45 18.87 -8.43
N LYS A 118 2.73 19.36 -9.64
CA LYS A 118 3.83 18.82 -10.48
C LYS A 118 5.23 19.09 -9.93
N VAL A 119 5.44 20.20 -9.21
CA VAL A 119 6.75 20.52 -8.62
C VAL A 119 7.05 19.65 -7.41
N ASP A 120 6.04 19.34 -6.59
CA ASP A 120 6.18 18.45 -5.45
C ASP A 120 6.36 16.98 -5.91
N GLU A 121 5.62 16.54 -6.94
CA GLU A 121 5.78 15.22 -7.55
C GLU A 121 7.21 14.97 -8.05
N THR A 122 7.84 15.96 -8.68
CA THR A 122 9.22 15.81 -9.18
C THR A 122 10.24 15.69 -8.05
N LYS A 123 10.09 16.44 -6.97
CA LYS A 123 10.96 16.36 -5.79
C LYS A 123 10.80 15.03 -5.06
N ASP A 124 9.58 14.59 -4.85
CA ASP A 124 9.29 13.31 -4.22
C ASP A 124 9.81 12.13 -5.05
N HIS A 125 9.70 12.19 -6.37
CA HIS A 125 10.28 11.20 -7.27
C HIS A 125 11.80 11.15 -7.19
N GLN A 126 12.48 12.31 -7.17
CA GLN A 126 13.92 12.39 -7.01
C GLN A 126 14.36 11.84 -5.64
N LEU A 127 13.63 12.17 -4.57
CA LEU A 127 13.87 11.64 -3.23
C LEU A 127 13.72 10.11 -3.20
N GLN A 128 12.65 9.56 -3.77
CA GLN A 128 12.46 8.11 -3.87
C GLN A 128 13.59 7.43 -4.64
N GLN A 129 14.01 7.99 -5.76
CA GLN A 129 15.15 7.45 -6.54
C GLN A 129 16.45 7.49 -5.74
N ALA A 130 16.71 8.57 -5.01
CA ALA A 130 17.88 8.68 -4.13
C ALA A 130 17.85 7.61 -3.03
N ILE A 131 16.71 7.42 -2.35
CA ILE A 131 16.51 6.39 -1.34
C ILE A 131 16.77 4.98 -1.91
N LEU A 132 16.21 4.68 -3.08
CA LEU A 132 16.38 3.39 -3.73
C LEU A 132 17.84 3.14 -4.15
N SER A 133 18.54 4.16 -4.64
CA SER A 133 19.95 4.05 -5.02
C SER A 133 20.85 3.82 -3.81
N ILE A 134 20.60 4.50 -2.68
CA ILE A 134 21.30 4.28 -1.41
C ILE A 134 21.06 2.86 -0.91
N LYS A 135 19.81 2.40 -0.87
CA LYS A 135 19.47 1.03 -0.43
C LYS A 135 20.08 -0.05 -1.32
N ARG A 136 20.19 0.20 -2.64
CA ARG A 136 20.83 -0.72 -3.59
C ARG A 136 22.34 -0.77 -3.37
N LYS A 137 22.99 0.38 -3.14
CA LYS A 137 24.45 0.48 -3.03
C LYS A 137 24.98 0.02 -1.67
N TYR A 138 24.28 0.37 -0.59
CA TYR A 138 24.75 0.19 0.78
C TYR A 138 23.95 -0.81 1.61
N GLY A 139 22.87 -1.35 1.04
CA GLY A 139 21.99 -2.32 1.71
C GLY A 139 20.71 -1.69 2.28
N LYS A 140 19.71 -2.54 2.51
CA LYS A 140 18.34 -2.13 2.88
C LYS A 140 18.26 -1.42 4.24
N ASN A 141 19.15 -1.78 5.17
CA ASN A 141 19.16 -1.24 6.55
C ASN A 141 19.99 0.05 6.71
N LYS A 142 20.64 0.55 5.65
CA LYS A 142 21.45 1.77 5.75
C LYS A 142 20.63 3.06 5.74
N LEU A 143 19.38 2.98 5.33
CA LEU A 143 18.43 4.09 5.38
C LEU A 143 17.09 3.56 5.86
N LEU A 144 16.74 3.91 7.08
CA LEU A 144 15.51 3.53 7.78
C LEU A 144 14.64 4.77 7.99
N LYS A 145 13.33 4.57 8.10
CA LYS A 145 12.41 5.60 8.59
C LYS A 145 12.44 5.59 10.12
N GLY A 146 12.18 6.75 10.77
CA GLY A 146 12.12 6.81 12.23
C GLY A 146 11.18 5.76 12.83
N ARG A 147 10.04 5.53 12.21
CA ARG A 147 9.08 4.47 12.58
C ARG A 147 9.65 3.05 12.55
N ASP A 148 10.67 2.78 11.76
CA ASP A 148 11.33 1.47 11.70
C ASP A 148 12.21 1.18 12.94
N LEU A 149 12.39 2.18 13.82
CA LEU A 149 13.17 2.12 15.05
C LEU A 149 12.30 2.12 16.32
N GLU A 150 10.98 2.22 16.17
CA GLU A 150 10.04 2.16 17.28
C GLU A 150 9.97 0.75 17.89
N GLU A 151 9.55 0.65 19.13
CA GLU A 151 9.36 -0.62 19.82
C GLU A 151 8.32 -1.47 19.05
N GLY A 152 8.64 -2.75 18.84
CA GLY A 152 7.83 -3.66 18.04
C GLY A 152 8.02 -3.56 16.52
N ALA A 153 8.82 -2.61 15.99
CA ALA A 153 9.12 -2.53 14.58
C ALA A 153 9.99 -3.71 14.11
N THR A 154 9.56 -4.39 13.06
CA THR A 154 10.22 -5.59 12.53
C THR A 154 11.01 -5.35 11.23
N ALA A 155 11.07 -4.09 10.76
CA ALA A 155 11.64 -3.77 9.44
C ALA A 155 13.11 -4.17 9.30
N VAL A 156 13.94 -3.93 10.32
CA VAL A 156 15.38 -4.26 10.33
C VAL A 156 15.58 -5.78 10.28
N GLU A 157 14.84 -6.53 11.10
CA GLU A 157 14.93 -7.99 11.13
C GLU A 157 14.48 -8.61 9.80
N ARG A 158 13.36 -8.14 9.25
CA ARG A 158 12.84 -8.62 7.97
C ARG A 158 13.79 -8.34 6.81
N ASN A 159 14.49 -7.23 6.82
CA ASN A 159 15.49 -6.92 5.80
C ASN A 159 16.70 -7.86 5.84
N ASN A 160 17.00 -8.47 6.98
CA ASN A 160 18.07 -9.43 7.18
C ASN A 160 17.65 -10.89 6.86
N GLN A 161 16.37 -11.11 6.58
CA GLN A 161 15.87 -12.45 6.22
C GLN A 161 16.11 -12.75 4.74
N ILE A 162 16.48 -13.97 4.43
CA ILE A 162 16.59 -14.50 3.08
C ILE A 162 15.39 -15.43 2.84
N GLY A 163 14.54 -15.08 1.86
CA GLY A 163 13.36 -15.88 1.54
C GLY A 163 12.30 -15.98 2.67
N GLY A 164 12.33 -15.04 3.63
CA GLY A 164 11.37 -15.03 4.75
C GLY A 164 11.81 -15.84 5.97
N HIS A 165 13.01 -16.44 5.94
CA HIS A 165 13.59 -17.18 7.05
C HIS A 165 14.84 -16.47 7.57
N LYS A 166 15.12 -16.62 8.88
CA LYS A 166 16.42 -16.23 9.43
C LYS A 166 17.48 -17.16 8.84
N ALA A 167 18.53 -16.56 8.25
CA ALA A 167 19.71 -17.29 7.81
C ALA A 167 20.56 -17.70 9.04
#